data_c184b80276bd1ea2c507bdbc8f727075
#
_entry.id   c184b80276bd1ea2c507bdbc8f727075
#
_cell.length_a   1.000
_cell.length_b   1.000
_cell.length_c   1.000
_cell.angle_alpha   90.00
_cell.angle_beta   90.00
_cell.angle_gamma   90.00
#
_symmetry.space_group_name_H-M   'P 1'
#
loop_
_entity.id
_entity.type
_entity.pdbx_description
1 polymer ?
#
loop_
_entity_poly.entity_id
_entity_poly.type
_entity_poly.pdbx_seq_one_letter_code
_entity_poly.pdbx_strand_id
1 'polypeptide(L)'
;RDSSTSRGLGDVYKRQMYCWGGLYGPAQDAGVNLYDVRRKCNRDPNADGPLCYREIGYVEAFMNDPSTKRQLGVAPSLEFQSCNMNVNQQFFMQGDSVKNSAALLPELLQDGIRVLAYAGEADFMCNAIPNRDWVLALENVFQEELLAADNEPFFVHSPTGAKPRRAGYVRKAGRGAGNLAFAWIDKAGHMVPLDQPEVALELQRHWLQNKPISQPKA
;
A
#
# COMPACT_ATOMS: atom_id res chain seq x y z
N ARG A 1 -29.08 -24.94 -7.71
CA ARG A 1 -29.36 -23.71 -6.94
C ARG A 1 -28.46 -23.75 -5.72
N ASP A 2 -27.40 -22.96 -5.77
CA ASP A 2 -26.31 -22.99 -4.81
C ASP A 2 -26.72 -22.49 -3.44
N SER A 3 -26.81 -23.40 -2.48
CA SER A 3 -26.86 -23.09 -1.04
C SER A 3 -25.49 -22.69 -0.46
N SER A 4 -24.45 -22.57 -1.31
CA SER A 4 -23.07 -22.24 -0.91
C SER A 4 -22.86 -20.75 -0.61
N THR A 5 -23.65 -19.85 -1.22
CA THR A 5 -23.45 -18.41 -1.10
C THR A 5 -23.81 -17.82 0.28
N SER A 6 -24.85 -18.35 0.96
CA SER A 6 -25.25 -17.84 2.28
C SER A 6 -24.35 -18.33 3.42
N ARG A 7 -23.77 -19.53 3.32
CA ARG A 7 -22.78 -20.04 4.27
C ARG A 7 -21.44 -19.29 4.13
N GLY A 8 -21.04 -18.94 2.89
CA GLY A 8 -19.82 -18.21 2.61
C GLY A 8 -19.80 -16.82 3.24
N LEU A 9 -20.88 -16.04 3.17
CA LEU A 9 -20.97 -14.71 3.78
C LEU A 9 -20.81 -14.73 5.30
N GLY A 10 -21.47 -15.66 6.00
CA GLY A 10 -21.35 -15.81 7.45
C GLY A 10 -19.91 -16.09 7.91
N ASP A 11 -19.17 -16.92 7.18
CA ASP A 11 -17.75 -17.23 7.47
C ASP A 11 -16.83 -16.04 7.15
N VAL A 12 -17.13 -15.25 6.15
CA VAL A 12 -16.44 -14.02 5.79
C VAL A 12 -16.52 -13.00 6.94
N TYR A 13 -17.70 -12.72 7.46
CA TYR A 13 -17.87 -11.81 8.59
C TYR A 13 -17.14 -12.29 9.84
N LYS A 14 -17.19 -13.58 10.15
CA LYS A 14 -16.44 -14.15 11.28
C LYS A 14 -14.95 -13.93 11.12
N ARG A 15 -14.38 -14.17 9.96
CA ARG A 15 -12.95 -13.96 9.69
C ARG A 15 -12.56 -12.48 9.85
N GLN A 16 -13.37 -11.56 9.33
CA GLN A 16 -13.16 -10.12 9.53
C GLN A 16 -13.17 -9.76 11.02
N MET A 17 -14.16 -10.23 11.78
CA MET A 17 -14.25 -9.97 13.22
C MET A 17 -13.05 -10.54 14.00
N TYR A 18 -12.57 -11.74 13.65
CA TYR A 18 -11.36 -12.32 14.27
C TYR A 18 -10.12 -11.48 13.97
N CYS A 19 -9.93 -11.02 12.73
CA CYS A 19 -8.81 -10.15 12.38
C CYS A 19 -8.90 -8.80 13.11
N TRP A 20 -10.07 -8.18 13.15
CA TRP A 20 -10.27 -6.91 13.84
C TRP A 20 -10.09 -7.04 15.36
N GLY A 21 -10.72 -8.01 15.99
CA GLY A 21 -10.64 -8.21 17.43
C GLY A 21 -9.32 -8.80 17.91
N GLY A 22 -8.72 -9.72 17.14
CA GLY A 22 -7.52 -10.44 17.54
C GLY A 22 -6.19 -9.76 17.19
N LEU A 23 -6.19 -8.91 16.15
CA LEU A 23 -4.96 -8.26 15.66
C LEU A 23 -5.05 -6.74 15.73
N TYR A 24 -6.05 -6.16 15.06
CA TYR A 24 -6.16 -4.71 14.93
C TYR A 24 -6.42 -4.03 16.28
N GLY A 25 -7.39 -4.51 17.05
CA GLY A 25 -7.74 -3.95 18.37
C GLY A 25 -6.54 -3.88 19.31
N PRO A 26 -5.87 -5.00 19.63
CA PRO A 26 -4.69 -5.01 20.49
C PRO A 26 -3.54 -4.13 19.97
N ALA A 27 -3.30 -4.10 18.66
CA ALA A 27 -2.29 -3.23 18.07
C ALA A 27 -2.67 -1.75 18.21
N GLN A 28 -3.96 -1.42 18.07
CA GLN A 28 -4.47 -0.07 18.30
C GLN A 28 -4.32 0.37 19.77
N ASP A 29 -4.62 -0.53 20.70
CA ASP A 29 -4.55 -0.28 22.14
C ASP A 29 -3.09 -0.08 22.63
N ALA A 30 -2.11 -0.60 21.89
CA ALA A 30 -0.69 -0.35 22.14
C ALA A 30 -0.27 1.12 21.95
N GLY A 31 -1.15 1.98 21.43
CA GLY A 31 -0.91 3.43 21.26
C GLY A 31 0.12 3.76 20.19
N VAL A 32 0.37 2.82 19.25
CA VAL A 32 1.23 3.07 18.09
C VAL A 32 0.40 3.50 16.87
N ASN A 33 1.07 4.18 15.95
CA ASN A 33 0.52 4.45 14.65
C ASN A 33 0.55 3.16 13.81
N LEU A 34 -0.63 2.61 13.45
CA LEU A 34 -0.71 1.37 12.68
C LEU A 34 -0.23 1.52 11.22
N TYR A 35 -0.13 2.74 10.74
CA TYR A 35 0.45 3.04 9.42
C TYR A 35 1.97 3.23 9.47
N ASP A 36 2.55 3.42 10.68
CA ASP A 36 3.99 3.47 10.93
C ASP A 36 4.26 3.11 12.38
N VAL A 37 4.52 1.84 12.65
CA VAL A 37 4.68 1.31 14.03
C VAL A 37 5.88 1.88 14.79
N ARG A 38 6.75 2.64 14.13
CA ARG A 38 7.86 3.37 14.76
C ARG A 38 7.39 4.62 15.50
N ARG A 39 6.16 5.07 15.24
CA ARG A 39 5.57 6.30 15.79
C ARG A 39 4.48 5.96 16.81
N LYS A 40 4.37 6.77 17.84
CA LYS A 40 3.19 6.78 18.69
C LYS A 40 2.07 7.56 18.00
N CYS A 41 0.84 7.29 18.41
CA CYS A 41 -0.33 8.00 17.88
C CYS A 41 -1.22 8.49 19.02
N ASN A 42 -1.44 9.80 19.04
CA ASN A 42 -2.50 10.42 19.82
C ASN A 42 -3.70 10.71 18.90
N ARG A 43 -4.75 9.89 18.99
CA ARG A 43 -5.93 9.98 18.12
C ARG A 43 -6.87 11.15 18.43
N ASP A 44 -6.50 12.01 19.38
CA ASP A 44 -7.22 13.27 19.60
C ASP A 44 -7.26 14.08 18.29
N PRO A 45 -8.44 14.59 17.85
CA PRO A 45 -8.55 15.37 16.62
C PRO A 45 -7.65 16.61 16.59
N ASN A 46 -7.30 17.15 17.77
CA ASN A 46 -6.40 18.31 17.90
C ASN A 46 -4.90 17.92 17.93
N ALA A 47 -4.58 16.63 17.93
CA ALA A 47 -3.21 16.10 17.90
C ALA A 47 -2.93 15.44 16.55
N ASP A 48 -2.87 14.09 16.52
CA ASP A 48 -2.54 13.35 15.29
C ASP A 48 -3.79 12.96 14.50
N GLY A 49 -4.98 13.10 15.11
CA GLY A 49 -6.25 12.71 14.51
C GLY A 49 -6.48 11.20 14.44
N PRO A 50 -7.64 10.77 13.96
CA PRO A 50 -8.07 9.37 14.01
C PRO A 50 -7.19 8.42 13.17
N LEU A 51 -6.54 8.94 12.14
CA LEU A 51 -5.67 8.17 11.24
C LEU A 51 -4.18 8.33 11.57
N CYS A 52 -3.84 8.98 12.69
CA CYS A 52 -2.46 9.19 13.13
C CYS A 52 -1.58 10.03 12.17
N TYR A 53 -2.20 10.81 11.30
CA TYR A 53 -1.55 11.75 10.38
C TYR A 53 -2.25 13.10 10.42
N ARG A 54 -1.62 14.08 11.05
CA ARG A 54 -2.12 15.46 11.12
C ARG A 54 -2.35 16.08 9.74
N GLU A 55 -1.56 15.68 8.77
CA GLU A 55 -1.60 16.13 7.37
C GLU A 55 -2.94 15.85 6.71
N ILE A 56 -3.65 14.81 7.14
CA ILE A 56 -5.00 14.47 6.64
C ILE A 56 -5.98 15.61 6.94
N GLY A 57 -5.88 16.22 8.12
CA GLY A 57 -6.69 17.39 8.47
C GLY A 57 -6.43 18.59 7.54
N TYR A 58 -5.19 18.79 7.10
CA TYR A 58 -4.88 19.83 6.11
C TYR A 58 -5.48 19.54 4.74
N VAL A 59 -5.47 18.26 4.32
CA VAL A 59 -6.12 17.84 3.07
C VAL A 59 -7.63 18.06 3.15
N GLU A 60 -8.27 17.71 4.26
CA GLU A 60 -9.71 17.93 4.45
C GLU A 60 -10.06 19.42 4.41
N ALA A 61 -9.31 20.25 5.10
CA ALA A 61 -9.49 21.70 5.07
C ALA A 61 -9.35 22.25 3.66
N PHE A 62 -8.32 21.86 2.92
CA PHE A 62 -8.08 22.28 1.54
C PHE A 62 -9.19 21.81 0.59
N MET A 63 -9.61 20.55 0.67
CA MET A 63 -10.64 19.99 -0.21
C MET A 63 -12.04 20.58 0.07
N ASN A 64 -12.28 21.07 1.29
CA ASN A 64 -13.53 21.71 1.67
C ASN A 64 -13.54 23.23 1.45
N ASP A 65 -12.41 23.84 1.11
CA ASP A 65 -12.34 25.25 0.79
C ASP A 65 -13.24 25.59 -0.41
N PRO A 66 -14.08 26.66 -0.33
CA PRO A 66 -15.00 27.03 -1.40
C PRO A 66 -14.31 27.32 -2.73
N SER A 67 -13.09 27.87 -2.73
CA SER A 67 -12.35 28.14 -3.96
C SER A 67 -11.84 26.87 -4.61
N THR A 68 -11.34 25.94 -3.81
CA THR A 68 -10.92 24.61 -4.26
C THR A 68 -12.10 23.85 -4.88
N LYS A 69 -13.24 23.81 -4.21
CA LYS A 69 -14.47 23.17 -4.73
C LYS A 69 -14.89 23.78 -6.09
N ARG A 70 -14.86 25.10 -6.23
CA ARG A 70 -15.17 25.77 -7.51
C ARG A 70 -14.19 25.38 -8.60
N GLN A 71 -12.88 25.36 -8.31
CA GLN A 71 -11.85 24.98 -9.30
C GLN A 71 -11.99 23.53 -9.76
N LEU A 72 -12.42 22.63 -8.86
CA LEU A 72 -12.63 21.22 -9.16
C LEU A 72 -14.01 20.94 -9.79
N GLY A 73 -14.90 21.95 -9.89
CA GLY A 73 -16.25 21.75 -10.39
C GLY A 73 -17.16 20.93 -9.48
N VAL A 74 -16.84 20.87 -8.17
CA VAL A 74 -17.58 20.10 -7.18
C VAL A 74 -18.71 20.95 -6.58
N ALA A 75 -19.87 20.33 -6.32
CA ALA A 75 -21.00 21.01 -5.70
C ALA A 75 -20.60 21.60 -4.32
N PRO A 76 -20.95 22.86 -4.03
CA PRO A 76 -20.58 23.50 -2.76
C PRO A 76 -21.07 22.76 -1.51
N SER A 77 -22.21 22.08 -1.63
CA SER A 77 -22.83 21.30 -0.54
C SER A 77 -22.15 19.94 -0.28
N LEU A 78 -21.27 19.48 -1.19
CA LEU A 78 -20.57 18.21 -0.99
C LEU A 78 -19.44 18.41 0.01
N GLU A 79 -19.49 17.70 1.13
CA GLU A 79 -18.41 17.68 2.13
C GLU A 79 -17.43 16.55 1.81
N PHE A 80 -16.16 16.91 1.72
CA PHE A 80 -15.07 15.94 1.59
C PHE A 80 -14.70 15.39 2.96
N GLN A 81 -14.62 14.08 3.07
CA GLN A 81 -14.13 13.36 4.24
C GLN A 81 -13.08 12.35 3.77
N SER A 82 -11.88 12.39 4.35
CA SER A 82 -10.79 11.44 4.03
C SER A 82 -11.19 9.99 4.36
N CYS A 83 -12.02 9.79 5.39
CA CYS A 83 -12.61 8.51 5.74
C CYS A 83 -14.13 8.67 5.85
N ASN A 84 -14.86 8.31 4.80
CA ASN A 84 -16.32 8.25 4.84
C ASN A 84 -16.77 6.90 5.41
N MET A 85 -17.19 6.90 6.67
CA MET A 85 -17.59 5.67 7.38
C MET A 85 -18.82 4.99 6.79
N ASN A 86 -19.73 5.73 6.15
CA ASN A 86 -20.89 5.15 5.49
C ASN A 86 -20.48 4.33 4.26
N VAL A 87 -19.53 4.85 3.46
CA VAL A 87 -18.97 4.13 2.33
C VAL A 87 -18.17 2.91 2.82
N ASN A 88 -17.32 3.09 3.84
CA ASN A 88 -16.56 1.99 4.44
C ASN A 88 -17.46 0.85 4.91
N GLN A 89 -18.56 1.17 5.59
CA GLN A 89 -19.54 0.18 6.07
C GLN A 89 -20.19 -0.58 4.91
N GLN A 90 -20.51 0.10 3.80
CA GLN A 90 -21.09 -0.56 2.61
C GLN A 90 -20.11 -1.57 2.01
N PHE A 91 -18.83 -1.22 1.86
CA PHE A 91 -17.78 -2.16 1.42
C PHE A 91 -17.64 -3.34 2.38
N PHE A 92 -17.62 -3.07 3.68
CA PHE A 92 -17.55 -4.10 4.71
C PHE A 92 -18.74 -5.07 4.63
N MET A 93 -19.98 -4.56 4.52
CA MET A 93 -21.20 -5.37 4.42
C MET A 93 -21.26 -6.24 3.16
N GLN A 94 -20.57 -5.83 2.09
CA GLN A 94 -20.45 -6.63 0.86
C GLN A 94 -19.29 -7.64 0.92
N GLY A 95 -18.55 -7.70 2.03
CA GLY A 95 -17.41 -8.60 2.20
C GLY A 95 -16.26 -8.28 1.26
N ASP A 96 -16.13 -7.02 0.81
CA ASP A 96 -15.15 -6.64 -0.20
C ASP A 96 -13.71 -6.83 0.27
N SER A 97 -13.43 -6.56 1.55
CA SER A 97 -12.10 -6.72 2.16
C SER A 97 -11.57 -8.17 2.22
N VAL A 98 -12.41 -9.17 1.92
CA VAL A 98 -12.02 -10.60 1.91
C VAL A 98 -12.11 -11.22 0.52
N LYS A 99 -12.44 -10.44 -0.51
CA LYS A 99 -12.35 -10.87 -1.91
C LYS A 99 -10.90 -10.94 -2.34
N ASN A 100 -10.56 -11.99 -3.09
CA ASN A 100 -9.22 -12.13 -3.66
C ASN A 100 -9.08 -11.28 -4.93
N SER A 101 -8.80 -9.99 -4.76
CA SER A 101 -8.58 -9.07 -5.89
C SER A 101 -7.29 -9.36 -6.67
N ALA A 102 -6.33 -10.08 -6.07
CA ALA A 102 -5.10 -10.49 -6.76
C ALA A 102 -5.39 -11.44 -7.94
N ALA A 103 -6.52 -12.16 -7.91
CA ALA A 103 -6.96 -13.04 -9.01
C ALA A 103 -7.22 -12.28 -10.33
N LEU A 104 -7.31 -10.95 -10.32
CA LEU A 104 -7.47 -10.13 -11.52
C LEU A 104 -6.13 -9.81 -12.22
N LEU A 105 -5.00 -10.01 -11.56
CA LEU A 105 -3.69 -9.61 -12.07
C LEU A 105 -3.06 -10.55 -13.09
N PRO A 106 -3.26 -11.89 -13.05
CA PRO A 106 -2.66 -12.81 -14.02
C PRO A 106 -2.99 -12.49 -15.49
N GLU A 107 -4.24 -12.12 -15.77
CA GLU A 107 -4.68 -11.74 -17.12
C GLU A 107 -3.95 -10.46 -17.60
N LEU A 108 -3.82 -9.45 -16.73
CA LEU A 108 -3.07 -8.23 -17.04
C LEU A 108 -1.59 -8.52 -17.34
N LEU A 109 -0.97 -9.40 -16.55
CA LEU A 109 0.42 -9.81 -16.78
C LEU A 109 0.59 -10.58 -18.09
N GLN A 110 -0.37 -11.43 -18.45
CA GLN A 110 -0.40 -12.15 -19.72
C GLN A 110 -0.54 -11.19 -20.91
N ASP A 111 -1.31 -10.10 -20.75
CA ASP A 111 -1.48 -9.05 -21.75
C ASP A 111 -0.29 -8.07 -21.81
N GLY A 112 0.79 -8.34 -21.04
CA GLY A 112 2.01 -7.55 -21.04
C GLY A 112 1.94 -6.28 -20.18
N ILE A 113 0.89 -6.08 -19.39
CA ILE A 113 0.80 -4.98 -18.42
C ILE A 113 1.68 -5.32 -17.22
N ARG A 114 2.63 -4.43 -16.94
CA ARG A 114 3.57 -4.62 -15.84
C ARG A 114 2.94 -4.27 -14.49
N VAL A 115 3.22 -5.06 -13.46
CA VAL A 115 2.71 -4.88 -12.09
C VAL A 115 3.87 -4.70 -11.12
N LEU A 116 3.86 -3.58 -10.39
CA LEU A 116 4.76 -3.30 -9.27
C LEU A 116 3.95 -3.20 -7.99
N ALA A 117 4.19 -4.10 -7.05
CA ALA A 117 3.77 -3.95 -5.67
C ALA A 117 4.92 -3.42 -4.83
N TYR A 118 4.65 -2.48 -3.92
CA TYR A 118 5.65 -2.00 -2.97
C TYR A 118 5.04 -1.78 -1.59
N ALA A 119 5.85 -1.95 -0.54
CA ALA A 119 5.39 -1.76 0.83
C ALA A 119 6.52 -1.26 1.72
N GLY A 120 6.18 -0.40 2.69
CA GLY A 120 7.10 0.06 3.72
C GLY A 120 7.29 -0.98 4.82
N GLU A 121 8.51 -1.12 5.34
CA GLU A 121 8.86 -2.11 6.36
C GLU A 121 8.12 -1.94 7.70
N ALA A 122 7.71 -0.71 8.00
CA ALA A 122 7.09 -0.32 9.26
C ALA A 122 5.55 -0.18 9.19
N ASP A 123 4.94 -0.54 8.05
CA ASP A 123 3.49 -0.55 7.88
C ASP A 123 2.89 -1.81 8.51
N PHE A 124 1.94 -1.63 9.45
CA PHE A 124 1.18 -2.74 10.01
C PHE A 124 -0.09 -3.01 9.19
N MET A 125 -0.75 -1.95 8.69
CA MET A 125 -2.02 -2.08 7.97
C MET A 125 -1.89 -2.82 6.65
N CYS A 126 -0.91 -2.43 5.83
CA CYS A 126 -0.54 -3.10 4.58
C CYS A 126 0.87 -3.68 4.69
N ASN A 127 1.08 -4.52 5.71
CA ASN A 127 2.37 -5.07 6.10
C ASN A 127 3.15 -5.66 4.91
N ALA A 128 4.44 -5.36 4.86
CA ALA A 128 5.31 -5.73 3.74
C ALA A 128 5.48 -7.25 3.59
N ILE A 129 5.40 -8.03 4.67
CA ILE A 129 5.53 -9.49 4.63
C ILE A 129 4.38 -10.13 3.84
N PRO A 130 3.09 -9.96 4.24
CA PRO A 130 1.99 -10.53 3.47
C PRO A 130 1.87 -9.93 2.06
N ASN A 131 2.29 -8.67 1.85
CA ASN A 131 2.35 -8.10 0.50
C ASN A 131 3.35 -8.82 -0.39
N ARG A 132 4.54 -9.12 0.11
CA ARG A 132 5.51 -9.97 -0.59
C ARG A 132 4.93 -11.36 -0.85
N ASP A 133 4.32 -11.94 0.16
CA ASP A 133 3.89 -13.34 0.12
C ASP A 133 2.76 -13.57 -0.90
N TRP A 134 1.79 -12.64 -1.00
CA TRP A 134 0.76 -12.78 -2.04
C TRP A 134 1.33 -12.57 -3.45
N VAL A 135 2.31 -11.68 -3.64
CA VAL A 135 2.98 -11.48 -4.94
C VAL A 135 3.71 -12.75 -5.36
N LEU A 136 4.40 -13.43 -4.43
CA LEU A 136 5.10 -14.68 -4.69
C LEU A 136 4.13 -15.86 -4.93
N ALA A 137 2.98 -15.86 -4.27
CA ALA A 137 1.96 -16.88 -4.43
C ALA A 137 1.06 -16.69 -5.66
N LEU A 138 1.14 -15.55 -6.35
CA LEU A 138 0.31 -15.25 -7.51
C LEU A 138 0.67 -16.14 -8.68
N GLU A 139 -0.23 -17.06 -9.03
CA GLU A 139 -0.09 -17.94 -10.19
C GLU A 139 -0.20 -17.11 -11.49
N ASN A 140 0.90 -17.00 -12.23
CA ASN A 140 0.98 -16.24 -13.46
C ASN A 140 2.21 -16.67 -14.30
N VAL A 141 2.35 -16.13 -15.51
CA VAL A 141 3.43 -16.47 -16.45
C VAL A 141 4.84 -16.12 -15.99
N PHE A 142 4.99 -15.30 -14.96
CA PHE A 142 6.28 -14.86 -14.39
C PHE A 142 6.58 -15.48 -13.03
N GLN A 143 5.71 -16.35 -12.49
CA GLN A 143 5.84 -16.86 -11.12
C GLN A 143 7.13 -17.66 -10.91
N GLU A 144 7.46 -18.59 -11.80
CA GLU A 144 8.66 -19.41 -11.67
C GLU A 144 9.93 -18.54 -11.65
N GLU A 145 10.01 -17.58 -12.57
CA GLU A 145 11.14 -16.63 -12.63
C GLU A 145 11.21 -15.78 -11.35
N LEU A 146 10.06 -15.31 -10.85
CA LEU A 146 10.00 -14.51 -9.63
C LEU A 146 10.43 -15.31 -8.39
N LEU A 147 10.02 -16.58 -8.29
CA LEU A 147 10.40 -17.47 -7.19
C LEU A 147 11.90 -17.79 -7.21
N ALA A 148 12.49 -17.93 -8.39
CA ALA A 148 13.93 -18.19 -8.58
C ALA A 148 14.80 -16.92 -8.41
N ALA A 149 14.21 -15.72 -8.50
CA ALA A 149 14.95 -14.47 -8.42
C ALA A 149 15.42 -14.19 -6.98
N ASP A 150 16.57 -13.52 -6.85
CA ASP A 150 17.07 -13.01 -5.58
C ASP A 150 16.41 -11.70 -5.17
N ASN A 151 16.53 -11.37 -3.87
CA ASN A 151 16.23 -10.04 -3.38
C ASN A 151 17.39 -9.10 -3.70
N GLU A 152 17.28 -8.35 -4.78
CA GLU A 152 18.29 -7.40 -5.21
C GLU A 152 18.25 -6.13 -4.36
N PRO A 153 19.36 -5.66 -3.76
CA PRO A 153 19.34 -4.42 -2.99
C PRO A 153 19.02 -3.22 -3.88
N PHE A 154 18.13 -2.37 -3.37
CA PHE A 154 17.77 -1.10 -4.00
C PHE A 154 18.52 0.05 -3.34
N PHE A 155 19.20 0.86 -4.15
CA PHE A 155 19.96 2.02 -3.69
C PHE A 155 19.42 3.30 -4.32
N VAL A 156 19.45 4.38 -3.56
CA VAL A 156 19.17 5.72 -4.06
C VAL A 156 20.44 6.57 -3.97
N HIS A 157 20.61 7.44 -4.95
CA HIS A 157 21.72 8.37 -5.04
C HIS A 157 21.32 9.72 -4.45
N SER A 158 22.18 10.25 -3.59
CA SER A 158 21.97 11.60 -3.08
C SER A 158 22.24 12.64 -4.18
N PRO A 159 21.40 13.66 -4.35
CA PRO A 159 21.67 14.78 -5.24
C PRO A 159 22.95 15.54 -4.90
N THR A 160 23.43 15.43 -3.66
CA THR A 160 24.63 16.11 -3.15
C THR A 160 25.93 15.33 -3.42
N GLY A 161 25.88 14.22 -4.17
CA GLY A 161 27.06 13.39 -4.47
C GLY A 161 27.54 12.51 -3.30
N ALA A 162 26.77 12.40 -2.23
CA ALA A 162 27.05 11.45 -1.16
C ALA A 162 26.94 10.00 -1.67
N LYS A 163 27.58 9.07 -0.96
CA LYS A 163 27.53 7.64 -1.31
C LYS A 163 26.07 7.17 -1.40
N PRO A 164 25.76 6.30 -2.38
CA PRO A 164 24.45 5.68 -2.48
C PRO A 164 24.05 5.03 -1.15
N ARG A 165 22.82 5.26 -0.72
CA ARG A 165 22.26 4.58 0.47
C ARG A 165 21.31 3.46 0.05
N ARG A 166 21.35 2.36 0.75
CA ARG A 166 20.36 1.31 0.60
C ARG A 166 18.99 1.87 1.00
N ALA A 167 17.99 1.61 0.16
CA ALA A 167 16.62 2.03 0.33
C ALA A 167 15.65 0.85 0.56
N GLY A 168 16.15 -0.39 0.39
CA GLY A 168 15.38 -1.60 0.51
C GLY A 168 15.92 -2.70 -0.38
N TYR A 169 15.01 -3.52 -0.88
CA TYR A 169 15.29 -4.51 -1.91
C TYR A 169 14.14 -4.64 -2.91
N VAL A 170 14.44 -5.17 -4.08
CA VAL A 170 13.46 -5.50 -5.11
C VAL A 170 13.64 -6.96 -5.51
N ARG A 171 12.53 -7.68 -5.66
CA ARG A 171 12.47 -8.99 -6.29
C ARG A 171 11.60 -8.86 -7.53
N LYS A 172 12.07 -9.30 -8.68
CA LYS A 172 11.39 -9.08 -9.94
C LYS A 172 11.55 -10.24 -10.91
N ALA A 173 10.60 -10.39 -11.79
CA ALA A 173 10.65 -11.24 -12.98
C ALA A 173 10.45 -10.40 -14.23
N GLY A 174 11.11 -10.77 -15.33
CA GLY A 174 11.11 -10.04 -16.58
C GLY A 174 12.23 -9.01 -16.71
N ARG A 175 12.34 -8.41 -17.90
CA ARG A 175 13.44 -7.49 -18.27
C ARG A 175 13.28 -6.09 -17.66
N GLY A 176 14.37 -5.37 -17.57
CA GLY A 176 14.40 -3.99 -17.10
C GLY A 176 13.97 -3.87 -15.64
N ALA A 177 12.92 -3.10 -15.38
CA ALA A 177 12.31 -2.98 -14.05
C ALA A 177 11.50 -4.22 -13.64
N GLY A 178 11.25 -5.14 -14.57
CA GLY A 178 10.44 -6.34 -14.42
C GLY A 178 9.03 -6.20 -15.03
N ASN A 179 8.40 -7.33 -15.29
CA ASN A 179 6.99 -7.42 -15.62
C ASN A 179 6.14 -7.56 -14.35
N LEU A 180 6.64 -8.36 -13.39
CA LEU A 180 6.10 -8.47 -12.03
C LEU A 180 7.25 -8.19 -11.06
N ALA A 181 7.04 -7.24 -10.15
CA ALA A 181 8.03 -6.86 -9.15
C ALA A 181 7.40 -6.57 -7.79
N PHE A 182 8.14 -6.90 -6.74
CA PHE A 182 7.86 -6.49 -5.37
C PHE A 182 9.05 -5.67 -4.84
N ALA A 183 8.76 -4.47 -4.29
CA ALA A 183 9.75 -3.62 -3.66
C ALA A 183 9.47 -3.46 -2.16
N TRP A 184 10.42 -3.87 -1.34
CA TRP A 184 10.46 -3.61 0.09
C TRP A 184 11.20 -2.31 0.34
N ILE A 185 10.56 -1.36 1.04
CA ILE A 185 11.14 -0.04 1.28
C ILE A 185 11.52 0.11 2.75
N ASP A 186 12.83 0.22 2.99
CA ASP A 186 13.40 0.43 4.33
C ASP A 186 12.95 1.80 4.87
N LYS A 187 12.72 1.87 6.19
CA LYS A 187 12.40 3.12 6.91
C LYS A 187 11.16 3.86 6.40
N ALA A 188 10.21 3.14 5.85
CA ALA A 188 8.90 3.67 5.45
C ALA A 188 7.78 2.93 6.16
N GLY A 189 6.71 3.66 6.50
CA GLY A 189 5.42 3.12 6.84
C GLY A 189 4.51 3.02 5.61
N HIS A 190 3.21 3.12 5.83
CA HIS A 190 2.18 3.06 4.79
C HIS A 190 2.31 4.16 3.74
N MET A 191 2.63 5.35 4.18
CA MET A 191 2.81 6.52 3.32
C MET A 191 4.26 6.59 2.80
N VAL A 192 4.69 5.58 2.01
CA VAL A 192 6.07 5.50 1.49
C VAL A 192 6.55 6.80 0.85
N PRO A 193 5.76 7.50 0.00
CA PRO A 193 6.20 8.77 -0.59
C PRO A 193 6.37 9.90 0.43
N LEU A 194 5.64 9.88 1.55
CA LEU A 194 5.79 10.83 2.64
C LEU A 194 7.06 10.55 3.46
N ASP A 195 7.28 9.27 3.80
CA ASP A 195 8.39 8.86 4.65
C ASP A 195 9.73 8.82 3.91
N GLN A 196 9.71 8.43 2.63
CA GLN A 196 10.89 8.25 1.77
C GLN A 196 10.66 8.84 0.36
N PRO A 197 10.49 10.17 0.24
CA PRO A 197 10.10 10.81 -1.03
C PRO A 197 11.10 10.58 -2.16
N GLU A 198 12.40 10.64 -1.88
CA GLU A 198 13.46 10.39 -2.88
C GLU A 198 13.42 8.94 -3.37
N VAL A 199 13.21 7.98 -2.45
CA VAL A 199 13.11 6.55 -2.77
C VAL A 199 11.90 6.28 -3.64
N ALA A 200 10.75 6.82 -3.26
CA ALA A 200 9.50 6.67 -4.01
C ALA A 200 9.62 7.25 -5.43
N LEU A 201 10.21 8.44 -5.56
CA LEU A 201 10.45 9.08 -6.84
C LEU A 201 11.39 8.27 -7.74
N GLU A 202 12.49 7.74 -7.18
CA GLU A 202 13.46 6.96 -7.93
C GLU A 202 12.87 5.60 -8.33
N LEU A 203 12.15 4.93 -7.44
CA LEU A 203 11.43 3.69 -7.75
C LEU A 203 10.46 3.90 -8.91
N GLN A 204 9.63 4.95 -8.84
CA GLN A 204 8.67 5.27 -9.89
C GLN A 204 9.36 5.63 -11.21
N ARG A 205 10.45 6.41 -11.18
CA ARG A 205 11.22 6.78 -12.37
C ARG A 205 11.80 5.55 -13.07
N HIS A 206 12.44 4.65 -12.33
CA HIS A 206 12.95 3.40 -12.88
C HIS A 206 11.84 2.53 -13.47
N TRP A 207 10.73 2.41 -12.73
CA TRP A 207 9.58 1.66 -13.21
C TRP A 207 9.01 2.20 -14.51
N LEU A 208 8.71 3.48 -14.59
CA LEU A 208 8.13 4.11 -15.79
C LEU A 208 9.07 4.03 -16.99
N GLN A 209 10.38 4.18 -16.79
CA GLN A 209 11.39 4.09 -17.84
C GLN A 209 11.81 2.65 -18.17
N ASN A 210 11.25 1.66 -17.51
CA ASN A 210 11.64 0.24 -17.59
C ASN A 210 13.14 0.02 -17.40
N LYS A 211 13.77 0.75 -16.49
CA LYS A 211 15.17 0.59 -16.10
C LYS A 211 15.29 -0.33 -14.88
N PRO A 212 16.37 -1.11 -14.74
CA PRO A 212 16.61 -1.88 -13.54
C PRO A 212 16.54 -1.00 -12.29
N ILE A 213 15.75 -1.44 -11.29
CA ILE A 213 15.54 -0.70 -10.04
C ILE A 213 16.75 -0.93 -9.11
N SER A 214 17.38 -2.09 -9.23
CA SER A 214 18.54 -2.48 -8.43
C SER A 214 19.82 -2.06 -9.12
N GLN A 215 20.73 -1.49 -8.43
CA GLN A 215 22.20 -1.54 -8.45
C GLN A 215 22.87 -0.24 -8.02
N PRO A 216 23.90 -0.31 -7.15
CA PRO A 216 25.00 0.60 -7.27
C PRO A 216 25.77 0.14 -8.51
N LYS A 217 25.98 1.00 -9.49
CA LYS A 217 27.06 0.76 -10.43
C LYS A 217 28.37 0.79 -9.63
N ALA A 218 29.13 -0.30 -9.76
CA ALA A 218 30.49 -0.35 -9.28
C ALA A 218 31.30 0.84 -9.82
#